data_d4a1ef6f64443db25cc76072a0839251
#
_entry.id   d4a1ef6f64443db25cc76072a0839251
#
_cell.length_a   1.000
_cell.length_b   1.000
_cell.length_c   1.000
_cell.angle_alpha   90.00
_cell.angle_beta   90.00
_cell.angle_gamma   90.00
#
_symmetry.space_group_name_H-M   'P 1'
#
loop_
_entity.id
_entity.type
_entity.pdbx_description
1 polymer ?
#
loop_
_entity_poly.entity_id
_entity_poly.type
_entity_poly.pdbx_seq_one_letter_code
_entity_poly.pdbx_strand_id
1 'polypeptide(L)'
;MPETDISALEKRLQTATRPRAEATAAALETLKPGIEGRRLAAAWAEAAPMAYRAEYEVENAIEDIVTFESLMAETTKPAAIKVENGAGNVTRLKTYLTRPHTLTELLPVMQNMGLIVADQNPSELTREDGSRVYLYDFGVEFPEGVDPEEVASLYEDAPVSYTH
;
A
#
# COMPACT_ATOMS: atom_id res chain seq x y z
N MET A 1 -7.59 -32.88 13.11
CA MET A 1 -7.61 -32.88 11.64
C MET A 1 -7.04 -31.60 11.11
N PRO A 2 -6.10 -31.63 10.16
CA PRO A 2 -5.42 -30.44 9.69
C PRO A 2 -6.36 -29.36 9.12
N GLU A 3 -7.38 -29.78 8.39
CA GLU A 3 -8.34 -28.86 7.79
C GLU A 3 -9.14 -28.08 8.82
N THR A 4 -9.51 -28.74 9.91
CA THR A 4 -10.23 -28.11 11.01
C THR A 4 -9.36 -27.07 11.71
N ASP A 5 -8.08 -27.38 11.89
CA ASP A 5 -7.13 -26.49 12.52
C ASP A 5 -6.88 -25.24 11.69
N ILE A 6 -6.76 -25.38 10.37
CA ILE A 6 -6.57 -24.26 9.45
C ILE A 6 -7.80 -23.35 9.49
N SER A 7 -8.98 -23.92 9.44
CA SER A 7 -10.23 -23.18 9.48
C SER A 7 -10.38 -22.41 10.80
N ALA A 8 -10.01 -23.04 11.91
CA ALA A 8 -10.04 -22.39 13.22
C ALA A 8 -9.05 -21.22 13.30
N LEU A 9 -7.85 -21.39 12.71
CA LEU A 9 -6.84 -20.34 12.64
C LEU A 9 -7.33 -19.16 11.81
N GLU A 10 -7.94 -19.43 10.66
CA GLU A 10 -8.49 -18.39 9.80
C GLU A 10 -9.56 -17.58 10.52
N LYS A 11 -10.45 -18.26 11.25
CA LYS A 11 -11.48 -17.58 12.04
C LYS A 11 -10.89 -16.73 13.15
N ARG A 12 -9.87 -17.22 13.82
CA ARG A 12 -9.17 -16.46 14.86
C ARG A 12 -8.52 -15.22 14.26
N LEU A 13 -7.90 -15.35 13.10
CA LEU A 13 -7.26 -14.25 12.41
C LEU A 13 -8.28 -13.19 11.99
N GLN A 14 -9.41 -13.63 11.43
CA GLN A 14 -10.50 -12.74 11.06
C GLN A 14 -11.05 -11.99 12.27
N THR A 15 -11.26 -12.71 13.37
CA THR A 15 -11.75 -12.09 14.61
C THR A 15 -10.72 -11.08 15.16
N ALA A 16 -9.43 -11.43 15.11
CA ALA A 16 -8.37 -10.55 15.58
C ALA A 16 -8.21 -9.30 14.73
N THR A 17 -8.51 -9.36 13.42
CA THR A 17 -8.37 -8.22 12.52
C THR A 17 -9.64 -7.38 12.37
N ARG A 18 -10.79 -7.89 12.80
CA ARG A 18 -12.05 -7.16 12.74
C ARG A 18 -12.01 -5.83 13.51
N PRO A 19 -11.47 -5.78 14.73
CA PRO A 19 -11.36 -4.49 15.44
C PRO A 19 -10.52 -3.47 14.69
N ARG A 20 -9.58 -3.89 13.88
CA ARG A 20 -8.78 -2.98 13.03
C ARG A 20 -9.63 -2.36 11.94
N ALA A 21 -10.51 -3.13 11.31
CA ALA A 21 -11.43 -2.59 10.32
C ALA A 21 -12.35 -1.54 10.94
N GLU A 22 -12.87 -1.82 12.13
CA GLU A 22 -13.71 -0.87 12.88
C GLU A 22 -12.92 0.37 13.29
N ALA A 23 -11.69 0.20 13.74
CA ALA A 23 -10.80 1.30 14.10
C ALA A 23 -10.43 2.14 12.87
N THR A 24 -10.22 1.50 11.73
CA THR A 24 -9.96 2.20 10.48
C THR A 24 -11.16 3.06 10.07
N ALA A 25 -12.36 2.50 10.15
CA ALA A 25 -13.58 3.24 9.85
C ALA A 25 -13.73 4.45 10.76
N ALA A 26 -13.53 4.25 12.07
CA ALA A 26 -13.64 5.34 13.05
C ALA A 26 -12.60 6.43 12.80
N ALA A 27 -11.37 6.04 12.46
CA ALA A 27 -10.31 6.98 12.17
C ALA A 27 -10.59 7.80 10.91
N LEU A 28 -11.15 7.16 9.87
CA LEU A 28 -11.52 7.86 8.64
C LEU A 28 -12.64 8.88 8.89
N GLU A 29 -13.62 8.50 9.68
CA GLU A 29 -14.71 9.40 10.07
C GLU A 29 -14.21 10.57 10.91
N THR A 30 -13.22 10.35 11.74
CA THR A 30 -12.60 11.41 12.55
C THR A 30 -11.77 12.34 11.68
N LEU A 31 -11.03 11.78 10.72
CA LEU A 31 -10.18 12.55 9.82
C LEU A 31 -11.00 13.53 8.96
N LYS A 32 -12.14 13.05 8.44
CA LYS A 32 -13.05 13.87 7.63
C LYS A 32 -14.47 13.73 8.17
N PRO A 33 -14.84 14.55 9.16
CA PRO A 33 -16.17 14.46 9.76
C PRO A 33 -17.28 14.68 8.75
N GLY A 34 -18.38 13.97 8.93
CA GLY A 34 -19.56 14.12 8.11
C GLY A 34 -19.67 13.09 7.00
N ILE A 35 -20.30 13.48 5.90
CA ILE A 35 -20.61 12.57 4.78
C ILE A 35 -19.35 12.00 4.13
N GLU A 36 -18.33 12.82 3.96
CA GLU A 36 -17.09 12.40 3.32
C GLU A 36 -16.36 11.31 4.12
N GLY A 37 -16.27 11.48 5.43
CA GLY A 37 -15.64 10.46 6.28
C GLY A 37 -16.43 9.16 6.30
N ARG A 38 -17.75 9.23 6.30
CA ARG A 38 -18.59 8.04 6.22
C ARG A 38 -18.43 7.34 4.88
N ARG A 39 -18.31 8.11 3.80
CA ARG A 39 -18.05 7.56 2.46
C ARG A 39 -16.74 6.82 2.41
N LEU A 40 -15.68 7.43 2.94
CA LEU A 40 -14.35 6.80 2.99
C LEU A 40 -14.38 5.53 3.85
N ALA A 41 -15.03 5.59 5.00
CA ALA A 41 -15.14 4.43 5.88
C ALA A 41 -15.87 3.28 5.19
N ALA A 42 -16.97 3.57 4.52
CA ALA A 42 -17.72 2.54 3.80
C ALA A 42 -16.92 1.93 2.66
N ALA A 43 -16.18 2.74 1.93
CA ALA A 43 -15.42 2.27 0.76
C ALA A 43 -14.18 1.46 1.16
N TRP A 44 -13.50 1.82 2.24
CA TRP A 44 -12.16 1.35 2.53
C TRP A 44 -11.99 0.54 3.81
N ALA A 45 -12.91 0.59 4.77
CA ALA A 45 -12.69 -0.04 6.08
C ALA A 45 -12.32 -1.52 5.99
N GLU A 46 -12.91 -2.24 5.06
CA GLU A 46 -12.65 -3.67 4.87
C GLU A 46 -11.89 -3.98 3.58
N ALA A 47 -11.31 -2.97 2.95
CA ALA A 47 -10.60 -3.14 1.68
C ALA A 47 -9.31 -3.95 1.82
N ALA A 48 -8.64 -3.85 2.95
CA ALA A 48 -7.35 -4.48 3.17
C ALA A 48 -7.49 -5.97 3.44
N PRO A 49 -6.67 -6.82 2.80
CA PRO A 49 -6.66 -8.24 3.14
C PRO A 49 -6.10 -8.48 4.53
N MET A 50 -6.35 -9.67 5.06
CA MET A 50 -5.90 -10.03 6.42
C MET A 50 -4.39 -9.88 6.61
N ALA A 51 -3.61 -10.25 5.62
CA ALA A 51 -2.16 -10.12 5.70
C ALA A 51 -1.73 -8.66 5.90
N TYR A 52 -2.37 -7.74 5.21
CA TYR A 52 -2.12 -6.31 5.37
C TYR A 52 -2.51 -5.86 6.78
N ARG A 53 -3.72 -6.24 7.23
CA ARG A 53 -4.21 -5.85 8.55
C ARG A 53 -3.34 -6.38 9.69
N ALA A 54 -2.73 -7.54 9.50
CA ALA A 54 -1.85 -8.13 10.50
C ALA A 54 -0.49 -7.44 10.57
N GLU A 55 -0.03 -6.88 9.47
CA GLU A 55 1.31 -6.30 9.36
C GLU A 55 1.35 -4.78 9.60
N TYR A 56 0.34 -4.06 9.14
CA TYR A 56 0.32 -2.61 9.22
C TYR A 56 -0.61 -2.10 10.29
N GLU A 57 -0.22 -1.00 10.92
CA GLU A 57 -1.04 -0.34 11.93
C GLU A 57 -2.16 0.48 11.27
N VAL A 58 -3.16 0.87 12.07
CA VAL A 58 -4.28 1.68 11.58
C VAL A 58 -3.80 3.00 10.99
N GLU A 59 -2.80 3.62 11.61
CA GLU A 59 -2.21 4.87 11.13
C GLU A 59 -1.63 4.73 9.72
N ASN A 60 -0.97 3.62 9.45
CA ASN A 60 -0.43 3.31 8.13
C ASN A 60 -1.57 3.11 7.12
N ALA A 61 -2.62 2.41 7.53
CA ALA A 61 -3.78 2.19 6.68
C ALA A 61 -4.45 3.51 6.28
N ILE A 62 -4.59 4.43 7.22
CA ILE A 62 -5.17 5.75 6.94
C ILE A 62 -4.33 6.51 5.93
N GLU A 63 -3.02 6.54 6.10
CA GLU A 63 -2.11 7.20 5.15
C GLU A 63 -2.21 6.56 3.76
N ASP A 64 -2.25 5.25 3.70
CA ASP A 64 -2.34 4.53 2.43
C ASP A 64 -3.69 4.82 1.74
N ILE A 65 -4.78 4.80 2.49
CA ILE A 65 -6.11 5.08 1.95
C ILE A 65 -6.18 6.51 1.40
N VAL A 66 -5.68 7.48 2.15
CA VAL A 66 -5.66 8.88 1.71
C VAL A 66 -4.82 9.03 0.44
N THR A 67 -3.70 8.33 0.37
CA THR A 67 -2.83 8.35 -0.80
C THR A 67 -3.54 7.77 -2.02
N PHE A 68 -4.23 6.63 -1.87
CA PHE A 68 -4.99 6.03 -2.95
C PHE A 68 -6.16 6.91 -3.41
N GLU A 69 -6.86 7.53 -2.47
CA GLU A 69 -7.95 8.46 -2.82
C GLU A 69 -7.45 9.64 -3.63
N SER A 70 -6.32 10.23 -3.23
CA SER A 70 -5.68 11.31 -3.99
C SER A 70 -5.27 10.84 -5.38
N LEU A 71 -4.68 9.66 -5.47
CA LEU A 71 -4.23 9.09 -6.73
C LEU A 71 -5.38 8.79 -7.68
N MET A 72 -6.49 8.30 -7.14
CA MET A 72 -7.69 8.00 -7.95
C MET A 72 -8.37 9.27 -8.43
N ALA A 73 -8.30 10.35 -7.68
CA ALA A 73 -8.84 11.64 -8.08
C ALA A 73 -7.96 12.31 -9.15
N GLU A 74 -6.68 11.97 -9.20
CA GLU A 74 -5.70 12.52 -10.14
C GLU A 74 -5.58 11.56 -11.33
N THR A 75 -6.25 11.89 -12.44
CA THR A 75 -6.28 11.00 -13.61
C THR A 75 -4.99 10.99 -14.40
N THR A 76 -4.11 11.97 -14.19
CA THR A 76 -2.86 12.09 -14.93
C THR A 76 -1.72 11.29 -14.31
N LYS A 77 -1.87 10.85 -13.05
CA LYS A 77 -0.83 10.09 -12.34
C LYS A 77 -1.35 8.71 -11.99
N PRO A 78 -0.83 7.65 -12.63
CA PRO A 78 -1.25 6.28 -12.30
C PRO A 78 -0.54 5.70 -11.09
N ALA A 79 0.46 6.40 -10.55
CA ALA A 79 1.28 5.90 -9.46
C ALA A 79 1.71 7.02 -8.52
N ALA A 80 1.93 6.66 -7.27
CA ALA A 80 2.54 7.53 -6.26
C ALA A 80 3.59 6.75 -5.51
N ILE A 81 4.58 7.44 -4.99
CA ILE A 81 5.68 6.84 -4.24
C ILE A 81 5.82 7.57 -2.91
N LYS A 82 6.01 6.80 -1.85
CA LYS A 82 6.40 7.33 -0.54
C LYS A 82 7.68 6.67 -0.10
N VAL A 83 8.59 7.47 0.42
CA VAL A 83 9.86 7.00 0.96
C VAL A 83 9.80 7.14 2.47
N GLU A 84 10.03 6.05 3.18
CA GLU A 84 10.02 6.00 4.63
C GLU A 84 11.28 5.33 5.14
N ASN A 85 11.69 5.68 6.35
CA ASN A 85 12.83 5.02 6.98
C ASN A 85 12.46 3.58 7.36
N GLY A 86 13.34 2.66 7.00
CA GLY A 86 13.21 1.27 7.41
C GLY A 86 14.21 0.92 8.50
N ALA A 87 14.33 -0.36 8.78
CA ALA A 87 15.27 -0.87 9.76
C ALA A 87 16.67 -0.93 9.15
N GLY A 88 17.68 -0.50 9.89
CA GLY A 88 19.07 -0.52 9.46
C GLY A 88 19.33 0.41 8.27
N ASN A 89 19.99 -0.10 7.24
CA ASN A 89 20.30 0.65 6.03
C ASN A 89 19.20 0.57 4.96
N VAL A 90 18.11 -0.10 5.28
CA VAL A 90 17.01 -0.31 4.35
C VAL A 90 16.05 0.87 4.41
N THR A 91 15.66 1.38 3.27
CA THR A 91 14.63 2.39 3.14
C THR A 91 13.36 1.72 2.62
N ARG A 92 12.22 2.09 3.17
CA ARG A 92 10.94 1.58 2.67
C ARG A 92 10.47 2.45 1.54
N LEU A 93 10.26 1.84 0.39
CA LEU A 93 9.75 2.51 -0.80
C LEU A 93 8.37 1.95 -1.08
N LYS A 94 7.33 2.73 -0.76
CA LYS A 94 5.95 2.31 -0.96
C LYS A 94 5.44 2.85 -2.29
N THR A 95 5.07 1.95 -3.17
CA THR A 95 4.56 2.28 -4.50
C THR A 95 3.06 2.02 -4.54
N TYR A 96 2.28 3.07 -4.83
CA TYR A 96 0.82 3.02 -4.89
C TYR A 96 0.39 3.05 -6.34
N LEU A 97 -0.38 2.05 -6.75
CA LEU A 97 -0.79 1.89 -8.15
C LEU A 97 -2.30 1.69 -8.24
N THR A 98 -2.91 2.32 -9.21
CA THR A 98 -4.35 2.13 -9.51
C THR A 98 -4.56 1.07 -10.58
N ARG A 99 -3.49 0.61 -11.21
CA ARG A 99 -3.53 -0.45 -12.24
C ARG A 99 -2.61 -1.57 -11.83
N PRO A 100 -2.94 -2.82 -12.21
CA PRO A 100 -2.06 -3.94 -11.89
C PRO A 100 -0.74 -3.86 -12.65
N HIS A 101 0.35 -4.05 -11.92
CA HIS A 101 1.69 -4.21 -12.47
C HIS A 101 2.33 -5.39 -11.77
N THR A 102 3.09 -6.18 -12.51
CA THR A 102 3.79 -7.31 -11.92
C THR A 102 5.12 -6.84 -11.34
N LEU A 103 5.66 -7.64 -10.42
CA LEU A 103 7.01 -7.38 -9.89
C LEU A 103 8.03 -7.45 -11.00
N THR A 104 7.81 -8.30 -11.99
CA THR A 104 8.69 -8.41 -13.16
C THR A 104 8.76 -7.10 -13.93
N GLU A 105 7.69 -6.31 -13.93
CA GLU A 105 7.67 -4.99 -14.56
C GLU A 105 8.34 -3.92 -13.70
N LEU A 106 8.14 -3.99 -12.38
CA LEU A 106 8.61 -2.95 -11.46
C LEU A 106 10.08 -3.09 -11.09
N LEU A 107 10.55 -4.33 -10.88
CA LEU A 107 11.92 -4.57 -10.44
C LEU A 107 12.98 -4.03 -11.41
N PRO A 108 12.86 -4.21 -12.73
CA PRO A 108 13.85 -3.65 -13.65
C PRO A 108 13.95 -2.12 -13.58
N VAL A 109 12.83 -1.44 -13.35
CA VAL A 109 12.82 0.02 -13.22
C VAL A 109 13.66 0.44 -12.02
N MET A 110 13.46 -0.24 -10.88
CA MET A 110 14.21 0.05 -9.67
C MET A 110 15.69 -0.28 -9.83
N GLN A 111 16.01 -1.40 -10.45
CA GLN A 111 17.38 -1.83 -10.70
C GLN A 111 18.11 -0.86 -11.65
N ASN A 112 17.41 -0.34 -12.65
CA ASN A 112 17.96 0.65 -13.57
C ASN A 112 18.30 1.97 -12.86
N MET A 113 17.63 2.26 -11.75
CA MET A 113 17.94 3.41 -10.91
C MET A 113 19.09 3.14 -9.94
N GLY A 114 19.64 1.94 -9.97
CA GLY A 114 20.72 1.54 -9.08
C GLY A 114 20.29 1.07 -7.71
N LEU A 115 18.99 0.85 -7.52
CA LEU A 115 18.47 0.39 -6.24
C LEU A 115 18.67 -1.10 -6.06
N ILE A 116 18.99 -1.50 -4.83
CA ILE A 116 19.07 -2.90 -4.46
C ILE A 116 17.83 -3.25 -3.67
N VAL A 117 17.01 -4.15 -4.20
CA VAL A 117 15.76 -4.57 -3.54
C VAL A 117 16.07 -5.69 -2.57
N ALA A 118 15.96 -5.40 -1.27
CA ALA A 118 16.22 -6.37 -0.21
C ALA A 118 14.99 -7.22 0.10
N ASP A 119 13.80 -6.62 0.04
CA ASP A 119 12.54 -7.34 0.26
C ASP A 119 11.41 -6.67 -0.49
N GLN A 120 10.29 -7.37 -0.58
CA GLN A 120 9.10 -6.89 -1.26
C GLN A 120 7.87 -7.43 -0.57
N ASN A 121 6.87 -6.58 -0.41
CA ASN A 121 5.62 -6.94 0.24
C ASN A 121 4.45 -6.36 -0.56
N PRO A 122 3.90 -7.12 -1.51
CA PRO A 122 2.77 -6.64 -2.30
C PRO A 122 1.44 -6.81 -1.55
N SER A 123 0.55 -5.86 -1.73
CA SER A 123 -0.80 -5.94 -1.18
C SER A 123 -1.80 -5.45 -2.23
N GLU A 124 -2.93 -6.12 -2.31
CA GLU A 124 -4.03 -5.74 -3.16
C GLU A 124 -5.22 -5.37 -2.27
N LEU A 125 -5.68 -4.14 -2.39
CA LEU A 125 -6.82 -3.66 -1.63
C LEU A 125 -8.04 -3.58 -2.55
N THR A 126 -9.16 -4.12 -2.08
CA THR A 126 -10.40 -4.14 -2.84
C THR A 126 -11.43 -3.26 -2.13
N ARG A 127 -11.85 -2.19 -2.78
CA ARG A 127 -12.86 -1.30 -2.24
C ARG A 127 -14.23 -1.97 -2.27
N GLU A 128 -15.18 -1.39 -1.54
CA GLU A 128 -16.54 -1.92 -1.48
C GLU A 128 -17.19 -2.07 -2.86
N ASP A 129 -16.88 -1.16 -3.78
CA ASP A 129 -17.43 -1.20 -5.13
C ASP A 129 -16.76 -2.24 -6.05
N GLY A 130 -15.78 -2.98 -5.53
CA GLY A 130 -15.04 -3.97 -6.29
C GLY A 130 -13.81 -3.46 -7.00
N SER A 131 -13.58 -2.16 -7.01
CA SER A 131 -12.37 -1.61 -7.61
C SER A 131 -11.14 -1.96 -6.76
N ARG A 132 -10.02 -2.17 -7.43
CA ARG A 132 -8.79 -2.64 -6.79
C ARG A 132 -7.68 -1.62 -6.94
N VAL A 133 -6.87 -1.55 -5.91
CA VAL A 133 -5.64 -0.75 -5.91
C VAL A 133 -4.51 -1.62 -5.39
N TYR A 134 -3.28 -1.25 -5.70
CA TYR A 134 -2.12 -2.10 -5.45
C TYR A 134 -1.06 -1.32 -4.71
N LEU A 135 -0.57 -1.89 -3.62
CA LEU A 135 0.52 -1.35 -2.84
C LEU A 135 1.70 -2.31 -2.92
N TYR A 136 2.83 -1.81 -3.37
CA TYR A 136 4.09 -2.56 -3.32
C TYR A 136 5.02 -1.86 -2.33
N ASP A 137 5.29 -2.51 -1.23
CA ASP A 137 6.18 -2.01 -0.19
C ASP A 137 7.53 -2.70 -0.34
N PHE A 138 8.50 -1.95 -0.87
CA PHE A 138 9.84 -2.48 -1.11
C PHE A 138 10.80 -2.01 -0.03
N GLY A 139 11.62 -2.94 0.47
CA GLY A 139 12.80 -2.58 1.23
C GLY A 139 13.95 -2.43 0.24
N VAL A 140 14.50 -1.23 0.14
CA VAL A 140 15.57 -0.95 -0.83
C VAL A 140 16.78 -0.35 -0.15
N GLU A 141 17.96 -0.59 -0.74
CA GLU A 141 19.19 0.06 -0.36
C GLU A 141 19.58 1.01 -1.50
N PHE A 142 19.89 2.23 -1.15
CA PHE A 142 20.29 3.23 -2.12
C PHE A 142 21.80 3.23 -2.27
N PRO A 143 22.31 3.39 -3.51
CA PRO A 143 23.73 3.56 -3.71
C PRO A 143 24.25 4.80 -3.00
N GLU A 144 25.54 4.77 -2.65
CA GLU A 144 26.18 5.91 -2.02
C GLU A 144 26.09 7.15 -2.92
N GLY A 145 25.70 8.27 -2.33
CA GLY A 145 25.54 9.52 -3.06
C GLY A 145 24.20 9.72 -3.75
N VAL A 146 23.29 8.76 -3.63
CA VAL A 146 21.95 8.87 -4.20
C VAL A 146 20.96 9.31 -3.13
N ASP A 147 20.20 10.36 -3.41
CA ASP A 147 19.17 10.87 -2.52
C ASP A 147 17.88 10.09 -2.74
N PRO A 148 17.33 9.46 -1.70
CA PRO A 148 16.07 8.73 -1.82
C PRO A 148 14.92 9.57 -2.36
N GLU A 149 14.83 10.83 -1.99
CA GLU A 149 13.77 11.72 -2.45
C GLU A 149 13.88 12.04 -3.94
N GLU A 150 15.10 12.19 -4.45
CA GLU A 150 15.32 12.37 -5.87
C GLU A 150 14.87 11.15 -6.66
N VAL A 151 15.21 9.97 -6.17
CA VAL A 151 14.80 8.70 -6.81
C VAL A 151 13.28 8.58 -6.79
N ALA A 152 12.64 8.89 -5.67
CA ALA A 152 11.18 8.82 -5.57
C ALA A 152 10.51 9.76 -6.57
N SER A 153 11.04 10.97 -6.74
CA SER A 153 10.54 11.93 -7.72
C SER A 153 10.66 11.41 -9.15
N LEU A 154 11.82 10.87 -9.49
CA LEU A 154 12.06 10.27 -10.80
C LEU A 154 11.15 9.08 -11.05
N TYR A 155 10.95 8.26 -10.02
CA TYR A 155 10.12 7.07 -10.12
C TYR A 155 8.65 7.43 -10.30
N GLU A 156 8.16 8.48 -9.67
CA GLU A 156 6.79 8.95 -9.86
C GLU A 156 6.52 9.34 -11.32
N ASP A 157 7.51 9.93 -11.97
CA ASP A 157 7.41 10.31 -13.38
C ASP A 157 7.68 9.12 -14.31
N ALA A 158 8.64 8.29 -13.96
CA ALA A 158 9.09 7.18 -14.80
C ALA A 158 8.01 6.11 -15.07
N PRO A 159 7.20 5.66 -14.07
CA PRO A 159 6.18 4.66 -14.34
C PRO A 159 5.17 5.08 -15.40
N VAL A 160 4.90 6.35 -15.52
CA VAL A 160 4.01 6.88 -16.57
C VAL A 160 4.60 6.59 -17.94
N SER A 161 5.91 6.75 -18.09
CA SER A 161 6.62 6.47 -19.34
C SER A 161 6.67 4.99 -19.65
N TYR A 162 6.79 4.15 -18.64
CA TYR A 162 6.95 2.71 -18.80
C TYR A 162 5.65 1.96 -19.00
N THR A 163 4.53 2.58 -18.78
CA THR A 163 3.23 1.94 -18.99
C THR A 163 2.78 1.98 -20.45
N HIS A 164 3.58 2.52 -21.31
CA HIS A 164 3.28 2.58 -22.76
C HIS A 164 3.42 1.23 -23.47
#